data_b6132e14c11e71b9727249efbfc7c4b8
#
_entry.id   b6132e14c11e71b9727249efbfc7c4b8
#
_cell.length_a   1.000
_cell.length_b   1.000
_cell.length_c   1.000
_cell.angle_alpha   90.00
_cell.angle_beta   90.00
_cell.angle_gamma   90.00
#
_symmetry.space_group_name_H-M   'P 1'
#
loop_
_entity.id
_entity.type
_entity.pdbx_description
1 polymer ?
#
loop_
_entity_poly.entity_id
_entity_poly.type
_entity_poly.pdbx_seq_one_letter_code
_entity_poly.pdbx_strand_id
1 'polypeptide(L)'
;PLEGLLAADEVAVMGQSCGGVEALDISPDPLVKTSVIWNSGIHIRDTPDSRIKINKDKLKALHAPIAYFIGGPGDIAYANATDDYARIDRVPVMMANLPLGHMGNYNLPMGGPFAPVGVAWLDWRLKGDQKAKAVFVGPHCGLCGDPAWTIQSKRLDELR
;
A
#
# COMPACT_ATOMS: atom_id res chain seq x y z
N PRO A 1 -22.41 22.05 -7.62
CA PRO A 1 -20.99 22.28 -7.36
C PRO A 1 -20.57 21.46 -6.17
N LEU A 2 -19.41 20.77 -6.26
CA LEU A 2 -18.84 19.96 -5.16
C LEU A 2 -17.86 20.77 -4.30
N GLU A 3 -17.83 22.08 -4.51
CA GLU A 3 -16.96 23.01 -3.80
C GLU A 3 -17.30 22.98 -2.30
N GLY A 4 -16.27 22.76 -1.47
CA GLY A 4 -16.42 22.63 -0.03
C GLY A 4 -16.94 21.25 0.46
N LEU A 5 -17.26 20.31 -0.44
CA LEU A 5 -17.71 18.97 -0.07
C LEU A 5 -16.57 17.92 -0.12
N LEU A 6 -15.45 18.26 -0.76
CA LEU A 6 -14.27 17.39 -0.87
C LEU A 6 -13.17 17.87 0.07
N ALA A 7 -12.60 16.95 0.82
CA ALA A 7 -11.38 17.20 1.60
C ALA A 7 -10.17 17.13 0.64
N ALA A 8 -9.91 18.24 -0.06
CA ALA A 8 -8.86 18.31 -1.09
C ALA A 8 -7.43 18.16 -0.54
N ASP A 9 -7.28 18.24 0.76
CA ASP A 9 -6.04 18.02 1.52
C ASP A 9 -5.88 16.59 2.05
N GLU A 10 -6.88 15.72 1.86
CA GLU A 10 -6.88 14.32 2.28
C GLU A 10 -6.83 13.39 1.05
N VAL A 11 -5.68 13.37 0.37
CA VAL A 11 -5.48 12.63 -0.88
C VAL A 11 -4.75 11.33 -0.63
N ALA A 12 -5.33 10.21 -1.10
CA ALA A 12 -4.63 8.94 -1.23
C ALA A 12 -4.43 8.58 -2.70
N VAL A 13 -3.29 7.98 -3.03
CA VAL A 13 -3.07 7.36 -4.34
C VAL A 13 -2.99 5.85 -4.19
N MET A 14 -3.62 5.13 -5.12
CA MET A 14 -3.61 3.67 -5.08
C MET A 14 -3.70 3.07 -6.47
N GLY A 15 -3.18 1.87 -6.62
CA GLY A 15 -3.27 1.15 -7.88
C GLY A 15 -2.83 -0.30 -7.78
N GLN A 16 -3.29 -1.10 -8.74
CA GLN A 16 -2.96 -2.52 -8.87
C GLN A 16 -2.04 -2.74 -10.06
N SER A 17 -1.05 -3.63 -9.92
CA SER A 17 -0.15 -4.02 -11.00
C SER A 17 0.50 -2.78 -11.66
N CYS A 18 0.30 -2.55 -12.96
CA CYS A 18 0.79 -1.33 -13.63
C CYS A 18 0.29 -0.06 -12.96
N GLY A 19 -0.99 0.00 -12.56
CA GLY A 19 -1.55 1.14 -11.81
C GLY A 19 -0.89 1.34 -10.44
N GLY A 20 -0.37 0.27 -9.82
CA GLY A 20 0.42 0.38 -8.59
C GLY A 20 1.79 1.02 -8.83
N VAL A 21 2.41 0.76 -9.99
CA VAL A 21 3.66 1.43 -10.40
C VAL A 21 3.40 2.92 -10.68
N GLU A 22 2.27 3.25 -11.32
CA GLU A 22 1.85 4.66 -11.53
C GLU A 22 1.57 5.35 -10.19
N ALA A 23 0.89 4.68 -9.26
CA ALA A 23 0.66 5.21 -7.91
C ALA A 23 1.99 5.48 -7.18
N LEU A 24 2.98 4.60 -7.31
CA LEU A 24 4.32 4.80 -6.75
C LEU A 24 5.04 6.00 -7.38
N ASP A 25 4.83 6.24 -8.69
CA ASP A 25 5.40 7.41 -9.36
C ASP A 25 4.84 8.73 -8.83
N ILE A 26 3.55 8.76 -8.48
CA ILE A 26 2.86 9.94 -7.95
C ILE A 26 2.99 10.06 -6.42
N SER A 27 3.28 9.00 -5.70
CA SER A 27 3.36 9.01 -4.22
C SER A 27 4.25 10.11 -3.61
N PRO A 28 5.31 10.61 -4.25
CA PRO A 28 6.08 11.75 -3.74
C PRO A 28 5.41 13.12 -3.90
N ASP A 29 4.25 13.24 -4.54
CA ASP A 29 3.55 14.51 -4.64
C ASP A 29 3.14 15.00 -3.23
N PRO A 30 3.43 16.27 -2.85
CA PRO A 30 3.17 16.80 -1.51
C PRO A 30 1.70 16.78 -1.09
N LEU A 31 0.76 16.65 -2.01
CA LEU A 31 -0.67 16.49 -1.70
C LEU A 31 -1.00 15.09 -1.18
N VAL A 32 -0.18 14.08 -1.50
CA VAL A 32 -0.45 12.69 -1.13
C VAL A 32 -0.22 12.48 0.37
N LYS A 33 -1.26 12.08 1.09
CA LYS A 33 -1.23 11.76 2.52
C LYS A 33 -0.93 10.30 2.81
N THR A 34 -1.22 9.43 1.86
CA THR A 34 -0.92 8.00 1.96
C THR A 34 -0.99 7.32 0.60
N SER A 35 -0.30 6.20 0.45
CA SER A 35 -0.33 5.39 -0.76
C SER A 35 -0.72 3.95 -0.44
N VAL A 36 -1.49 3.31 -1.34
CA VAL A 36 -1.85 1.90 -1.23
C VAL A 36 -1.51 1.17 -2.52
N ILE A 37 -0.62 0.21 -2.42
CA ILE A 37 -0.07 -0.54 -3.55
C ILE A 37 -0.61 -1.96 -3.52
N TRP A 38 -1.40 -2.30 -4.54
CA TRP A 38 -2.05 -3.59 -4.65
C TRP A 38 -1.31 -4.47 -5.67
N ASN A 39 -0.85 -5.65 -5.24
CA ASN A 39 -0.20 -6.63 -6.11
C ASN A 39 0.81 -5.96 -7.06
N SER A 40 1.68 -5.08 -6.54
CA SER A 40 2.57 -4.27 -7.34
C SER A 40 3.83 -3.88 -6.58
N GLY A 41 4.81 -3.34 -7.30
CA GLY A 41 6.05 -2.78 -6.80
C GLY A 41 6.91 -2.33 -7.98
N ILE A 42 7.85 -1.44 -7.76
CA ILE A 42 8.78 -0.99 -8.79
C ILE A 42 9.65 -2.17 -9.22
N HIS A 43 9.84 -2.33 -10.51
CA HIS A 43 10.68 -3.41 -11.03
C HIS A 43 12.10 -3.37 -10.48
N ILE A 44 12.64 -4.53 -10.08
CA ILE A 44 14.02 -4.66 -9.59
C ILE A 44 15.02 -4.38 -10.70
N ARG A 45 14.67 -4.76 -11.94
CA ARG A 45 15.49 -4.53 -13.13
C ARG A 45 14.78 -3.52 -14.02
N ASP A 46 15.57 -2.71 -14.70
CA ASP A 46 15.04 -1.80 -15.73
C ASP A 46 14.26 -2.61 -16.77
N THR A 47 13.08 -2.12 -17.10
CA THR A 47 12.23 -2.66 -18.15
C THR A 47 12.21 -1.65 -19.31
N PRO A 48 13.11 -1.78 -20.29
CA PRO A 48 13.28 -0.77 -21.36
C PRO A 48 11.99 -0.48 -22.12
N ASP A 49 11.14 -1.48 -22.28
CA ASP A 49 9.86 -1.41 -22.99
C ASP A 49 8.69 -0.95 -22.10
N SER A 50 8.93 -0.69 -20.81
CA SER A 50 7.89 -0.18 -19.93
C SER A 50 7.47 1.23 -20.35
N ARG A 51 6.16 1.46 -20.44
CA ARG A 51 5.59 2.80 -20.63
C ARG A 51 5.82 3.70 -19.42
N ILE A 52 5.93 3.10 -18.23
CA ILE A 52 6.15 3.82 -16.98
C ILE A 52 7.63 3.80 -16.69
N LYS A 53 8.26 4.97 -16.72
CA LYS A 53 9.71 5.15 -16.51
C LYS A 53 9.98 5.53 -15.06
N ILE A 54 9.99 4.54 -14.18
CA ILE A 54 10.27 4.69 -12.75
C ILE A 54 11.34 3.70 -12.33
N ASN A 55 12.18 4.09 -11.37
CA ASN A 55 13.17 3.22 -10.76
C ASN A 55 13.10 3.29 -9.22
N LYS A 56 13.84 2.44 -8.53
CA LYS A 56 13.84 2.32 -7.07
C LYS A 56 14.28 3.60 -6.32
N ASP A 57 14.98 4.52 -6.96
CA ASP A 57 15.38 5.78 -6.34
C ASP A 57 14.17 6.67 -6.02
N LYS A 58 13.04 6.48 -6.70
CA LYS A 58 11.78 7.15 -6.42
C LYS A 58 11.31 6.93 -4.98
N LEU A 59 11.60 5.76 -4.41
CA LEU A 59 11.24 5.42 -3.02
C LEU A 59 11.89 6.33 -1.98
N LYS A 60 13.04 6.94 -2.31
CA LYS A 60 13.73 7.90 -1.43
C LYS A 60 13.00 9.24 -1.30
N ALA A 61 12.12 9.54 -2.25
CA ALA A 61 11.33 10.77 -2.28
C ALA A 61 9.98 10.63 -1.57
N LEU A 62 9.63 9.44 -1.08
CA LEU A 62 8.43 9.24 -0.29
C LEU A 62 8.46 10.07 0.99
N HIS A 63 7.34 10.72 1.31
CA HIS A 63 7.18 11.55 2.50
C HIS A 63 5.95 11.17 3.34
N ALA A 64 5.10 10.29 2.83
CA ALA A 64 3.84 9.87 3.45
C ALA A 64 3.80 8.34 3.67
N PRO A 65 3.01 7.86 4.63
CA PRO A 65 2.87 6.43 4.91
C PRO A 65 2.38 5.64 3.69
N ILE A 66 2.89 4.42 3.54
CA ILE A 66 2.56 3.56 2.41
C ILE A 66 2.23 2.13 2.86
N ALA A 67 1.20 1.54 2.26
CA ALA A 67 0.83 0.14 2.46
C ALA A 67 0.93 -0.66 1.17
N TYR A 68 1.52 -1.85 1.26
CA TYR A 68 1.53 -2.86 0.20
C TYR A 68 0.62 -4.02 0.61
N PHE A 69 -0.32 -4.38 -0.25
CA PHE A 69 -1.16 -5.58 -0.12
C PHE A 69 -0.86 -6.51 -1.28
N ILE A 70 -0.25 -7.64 -0.99
CA ILE A 70 0.35 -8.52 -1.99
C ILE A 70 -0.24 -9.92 -1.90
N GLY A 71 -0.38 -10.57 -3.04
CA GLY A 71 -0.95 -11.92 -3.18
C GLY A 71 -0.03 -13.06 -2.72
N GLY A 72 0.96 -12.77 -1.87
CA GLY A 72 1.93 -13.74 -1.35
C GLY A 72 3.02 -14.12 -2.34
N PRO A 73 3.87 -15.11 -2.04
CA PRO A 73 5.01 -15.51 -2.87
C PRO A 73 4.66 -15.97 -4.29
N GLY A 74 3.40 -16.38 -4.53
CA GLY A 74 2.90 -16.73 -5.87
C GLY A 74 2.48 -15.51 -6.71
N ASP A 75 2.51 -14.32 -6.16
CA ASP A 75 2.25 -13.09 -6.90
C ASP A 75 3.50 -12.68 -7.70
N ILE A 76 3.33 -12.39 -8.98
CA ILE A 76 4.44 -11.93 -9.84
C ILE A 76 5.08 -10.63 -9.36
N ALA A 77 4.36 -9.81 -8.60
CA ALA A 77 4.84 -8.58 -8.01
C ALA A 77 5.55 -8.77 -6.66
N TYR A 78 5.49 -9.97 -6.05
CA TYR A 78 5.98 -10.22 -4.70
C TYR A 78 7.45 -9.80 -4.50
N ALA A 79 8.33 -10.20 -5.42
CA ALA A 79 9.74 -9.85 -5.33
C ALA A 79 9.98 -8.34 -5.42
N ASN A 80 9.24 -7.65 -6.31
CA ASN A 80 9.33 -6.20 -6.47
C ASN A 80 8.87 -5.46 -5.22
N ALA A 81 7.72 -5.85 -4.65
CA ALA A 81 7.18 -5.26 -3.42
C ALA A 81 8.08 -5.52 -2.20
N THR A 82 8.65 -6.73 -2.09
CA THR A 82 9.57 -7.07 -1.01
C THR A 82 10.85 -6.22 -1.07
N ASP A 83 11.38 -5.99 -2.28
CA ASP A 83 12.54 -5.12 -2.48
C ASP A 83 12.19 -3.64 -2.22
N ASP A 84 10.99 -3.17 -2.61
CA ASP A 84 10.51 -1.83 -2.25
C ASP A 84 10.44 -1.67 -0.73
N TYR A 85 9.78 -2.60 -0.04
CA TYR A 85 9.66 -2.60 1.42
C TYR A 85 11.03 -2.58 2.10
N ALA A 86 11.99 -3.35 1.61
CA ALA A 86 13.34 -3.38 2.17
C ALA A 86 14.05 -2.01 2.08
N ARG A 87 13.82 -1.27 1.00
CA ARG A 87 14.45 0.05 0.72
C ARG A 87 13.76 1.22 1.40
N ILE A 88 12.46 1.11 1.72
CA ILE A 88 11.74 2.18 2.39
C ILE A 88 12.14 2.21 3.87
N ASP A 89 12.78 3.28 4.31
CA ASP A 89 13.27 3.49 5.67
C ASP A 89 12.91 4.84 6.27
N ARG A 90 12.46 5.80 5.45
CA ARG A 90 12.19 7.18 5.86
C ARG A 90 10.76 7.43 6.29
N VAL A 91 9.83 6.66 5.79
CA VAL A 91 8.39 6.79 6.06
C VAL A 91 7.84 5.49 6.66
N PRO A 92 6.75 5.57 7.42
CA PRO A 92 6.05 4.38 7.87
C PRO A 92 5.60 3.54 6.67
N VAL A 93 5.93 2.24 6.72
CA VAL A 93 5.58 1.30 5.65
C VAL A 93 5.06 -0.01 6.23
N MET A 94 4.03 -0.54 5.60
CA MET A 94 3.50 -1.87 5.86
C MET A 94 3.49 -2.70 4.58
N MET A 95 3.80 -3.99 4.71
CA MET A 95 3.55 -4.99 3.68
C MET A 95 2.76 -6.14 4.30
N ALA A 96 1.55 -6.35 3.81
CA ALA A 96 0.66 -7.43 4.23
C ALA A 96 0.43 -8.38 3.04
N ASN A 97 0.73 -9.66 3.26
CA ASN A 97 0.61 -10.70 2.25
C ASN A 97 -0.51 -11.66 2.61
N LEU A 98 -1.36 -11.97 1.63
CA LEU A 98 -2.34 -13.03 1.68
C LEU A 98 -2.20 -13.87 0.39
N PRO A 99 -2.02 -15.20 0.45
CA PRO A 99 -1.59 -16.01 -0.70
C PRO A 99 -2.73 -16.26 -1.72
N LEU A 100 -3.18 -15.20 -2.37
CA LEU A 100 -4.23 -15.21 -3.40
C LEU A 100 -3.66 -15.11 -4.83
N GLY A 101 -2.34 -14.90 -4.97
CA GLY A 101 -1.71 -14.62 -6.26
C GLY A 101 -2.05 -13.23 -6.80
N HIS A 102 -1.58 -12.94 -8.02
CA HIS A 102 -1.62 -11.59 -8.59
C HIS A 102 -3.04 -11.04 -8.83
N MET A 103 -3.98 -11.89 -9.20
CA MET A 103 -5.35 -11.49 -9.55
C MET A 103 -6.43 -12.10 -8.64
N GLY A 104 -6.04 -12.96 -7.68
CA GLY A 104 -7.00 -13.73 -6.89
C GLY A 104 -8.03 -12.89 -6.16
N ASN A 105 -7.58 -11.74 -5.64
CA ASN A 105 -8.43 -10.79 -4.93
C ASN A 105 -9.53 -10.17 -5.83
N TYR A 106 -9.20 -9.84 -7.08
CA TYR A 106 -10.13 -9.20 -8.02
C TYR A 106 -11.23 -10.13 -8.55
N ASN A 107 -11.03 -11.42 -8.44
CA ASN A 107 -12.01 -12.42 -8.83
C ASN A 107 -13.03 -12.73 -7.71
N LEU A 108 -12.86 -12.14 -6.53
CA LEU A 108 -13.72 -12.34 -5.38
C LEU A 108 -14.79 -11.25 -5.27
N PRO A 109 -16.00 -11.58 -4.79
CA PRO A 109 -17.04 -10.57 -4.55
C PRO A 109 -16.53 -9.44 -3.65
N MET A 110 -16.90 -8.20 -3.99
CA MET A 110 -16.58 -6.99 -3.23
C MET A 110 -15.07 -6.75 -3.03
N GLY A 111 -14.21 -7.28 -3.89
CA GLY A 111 -12.76 -7.14 -3.78
C GLY A 111 -12.12 -8.04 -2.73
N GLY A 112 -12.84 -9.06 -2.27
CA GLY A 112 -12.34 -10.06 -1.36
C GLY A 112 -11.74 -9.51 -0.06
N PRO A 113 -10.82 -10.24 0.58
CA PRO A 113 -10.24 -9.85 1.88
C PRO A 113 -9.35 -8.61 1.82
N PHE A 114 -8.90 -8.15 0.65
CA PHE A 114 -8.12 -6.92 0.53
C PHE A 114 -8.97 -5.67 0.72
N ALA A 115 -10.24 -5.69 0.31
CA ALA A 115 -11.11 -4.50 0.36
C ALA A 115 -11.30 -3.97 1.79
N PRO A 116 -11.71 -4.77 2.80
CA PRO A 116 -11.88 -4.25 4.15
C PRO A 116 -10.59 -3.72 4.77
N VAL A 117 -9.45 -4.35 4.49
CA VAL A 117 -8.15 -3.86 5.00
C VAL A 117 -7.74 -2.55 4.31
N GLY A 118 -7.99 -2.42 3.00
CA GLY A 118 -7.74 -1.18 2.29
C GLY A 118 -8.60 -0.03 2.80
N VAL A 119 -9.89 -0.28 3.02
CA VAL A 119 -10.81 0.71 3.61
C VAL A 119 -10.33 1.10 5.02
N ALA A 120 -9.96 0.14 5.86
CA ALA A 120 -9.44 0.42 7.20
C ALA A 120 -8.16 1.28 7.14
N TRP A 121 -7.25 1.01 6.20
CA TRP A 121 -6.06 1.85 6.01
C TRP A 121 -6.42 3.28 5.68
N LEU A 122 -7.35 3.50 4.74
CA LEU A 122 -7.80 4.84 4.35
C LEU A 122 -8.55 5.55 5.49
N ASP A 123 -9.43 4.86 6.21
CA ASP A 123 -10.15 5.43 7.36
C ASP A 123 -9.17 5.86 8.45
N TRP A 124 -8.16 5.05 8.72
CA TRP A 124 -7.11 5.45 9.65
C TRP A 124 -6.32 6.66 9.14
N ARG A 125 -5.84 6.61 7.89
CA ARG A 125 -4.87 7.61 7.41
C ARG A 125 -5.48 8.94 6.99
N LEU A 126 -6.73 8.93 6.51
CA LEU A 126 -7.41 10.14 6.01
C LEU A 126 -8.44 10.68 7.01
N LYS A 127 -8.97 9.83 7.90
CA LYS A 127 -10.00 10.24 8.87
C LYS A 127 -9.54 10.15 10.33
N GLY A 128 -8.35 9.61 10.58
CA GLY A 128 -7.82 9.44 11.94
C GLY A 128 -8.55 8.38 12.77
N ASP A 129 -9.26 7.44 12.14
CA ASP A 129 -10.07 6.44 12.84
C ASP A 129 -9.17 5.48 13.64
N GLN A 130 -9.29 5.54 14.99
CA GLN A 130 -8.50 4.72 15.91
C GLN A 130 -8.93 3.25 15.93
N LYS A 131 -10.18 2.94 15.56
CA LYS A 131 -10.63 1.54 15.40
C LYS A 131 -10.00 0.94 14.16
N ALA A 132 -9.94 1.69 13.07
CA ALA A 132 -9.25 1.30 11.87
C ALA A 132 -7.74 1.14 12.10
N LYS A 133 -7.10 2.00 12.89
CA LYS A 133 -5.70 1.86 13.32
C LYS A 133 -5.44 0.51 13.99
N ALA A 134 -6.35 0.04 14.85
CA ALA A 134 -6.19 -1.22 15.58
C ALA A 134 -6.15 -2.46 14.66
N VAL A 135 -6.52 -2.34 13.40
CA VAL A 135 -6.33 -3.40 12.39
C VAL A 135 -4.85 -3.65 12.11
N PHE A 136 -3.99 -2.63 12.23
CA PHE A 136 -2.59 -2.64 11.79
C PHE A 136 -1.57 -2.51 12.91
N VAL A 137 -1.93 -1.89 14.04
CA VAL A 137 -0.99 -1.47 15.09
C VAL A 137 -1.43 -2.02 16.44
N GLY A 138 -0.44 -2.40 17.24
CA GLY A 138 -0.64 -2.92 18.59
C GLY A 138 -0.32 -4.41 18.70
N PRO A 139 -0.14 -4.91 19.95
CA PRO A 139 0.27 -6.30 20.19
C PRO A 139 -0.78 -7.34 19.76
N HIS A 140 -2.03 -6.90 19.59
CA HIS A 140 -3.17 -7.72 19.15
C HIS A 140 -3.86 -7.08 17.96
N CYS A 141 -3.09 -6.54 17.00
CA CYS A 141 -3.67 -5.92 15.81
C CYS A 141 -4.54 -6.93 15.04
N GLY A 142 -5.60 -6.43 14.39
CA GLY A 142 -6.56 -7.29 13.71
C GLY A 142 -5.93 -8.24 12.70
N LEU A 143 -5.01 -7.76 11.87
CA LEU A 143 -4.28 -8.60 10.92
C LEU A 143 -3.21 -9.47 11.59
N CYS A 144 -2.63 -9.03 12.73
CA CYS A 144 -1.60 -9.80 13.44
C CYS A 144 -2.15 -11.11 14.02
N GLY A 145 -3.43 -11.14 14.34
CA GLY A 145 -4.11 -12.32 14.91
C GLY A 145 -4.65 -13.29 13.85
N ASP A 146 -4.66 -12.91 12.58
CA ASP A 146 -5.17 -13.74 11.50
C ASP A 146 -4.01 -14.53 10.84
N PRO A 147 -3.96 -15.87 11.00
CA PRO A 147 -2.87 -16.68 10.48
C PRO A 147 -2.82 -16.76 8.94
N ALA A 148 -3.87 -16.31 8.25
CA ALA A 148 -3.88 -16.23 6.79
C ALA A 148 -2.97 -15.11 6.26
N TRP A 149 -2.70 -14.08 7.09
CA TRP A 149 -1.89 -12.94 6.71
C TRP A 149 -0.46 -13.06 7.22
N THR A 150 0.48 -12.68 6.39
CA THR A 150 1.87 -12.42 6.82
C THR A 150 2.14 -10.92 6.73
N ILE A 151 2.50 -10.30 7.86
CA ILE A 151 2.64 -8.86 7.98
C ILE A 151 4.06 -8.49 8.34
N GLN A 152 4.55 -7.45 7.70
CA GLN A 152 5.79 -6.76 8.04
C GLN A 152 5.52 -5.26 8.08
N SER A 153 6.11 -4.57 9.04
CA SER A 153 5.96 -3.12 9.12
C SER A 153 7.20 -2.45 9.67
N LYS A 154 7.40 -1.20 9.32
CA LYS A 154 8.41 -0.30 9.87
C LYS A 154 7.73 1.01 10.26
N ARG A 155 7.99 1.50 11.47
CA ARG A 155 7.60 2.83 11.96
C ARG A 155 6.09 3.10 11.99
N LEU A 156 5.22 2.08 11.97
CA LEU A 156 3.76 2.31 12.04
C LEU A 156 3.32 2.86 13.40
N ASP A 157 4.06 2.57 14.45
CA ASP A 157 3.83 3.09 15.81
C ASP A 157 4.07 4.60 15.93
N GLU A 158 4.82 5.20 15.02
CA GLU A 158 5.00 6.65 14.94
C GLU A 158 3.76 7.40 14.43
N LEU A 159 2.81 6.68 13.79
CA LEU A 159 1.59 7.27 13.23
C LEU A 159 0.52 7.47 14.31
N ARG A 160 -0.01 8.68 14.36
CA ARG A 160 -1.14 9.07 15.23
C ARG A 160 -2.47 8.63 14.66
#